data_29080c2775dcd9708580be263fb391b6
#
_entry.id   29080c2775dcd9708580be263fb391b6
#
_cell.length_a   1.000
_cell.length_b   1.000
_cell.length_c   1.000
_cell.angle_alpha   90.00
_cell.angle_beta   90.00
_cell.angle_gamma   90.00
#
_symmetry.space_group_name_H-M   'P 1'
#
loop_
_entity.id
_entity.type
_entity.pdbx_description
1 polymer ?
#
loop_
_entity_poly.entity_id
_entity_poly.type
_entity_poly.pdbx_seq_one_letter_code
_entity_poly.pdbx_strand_id
1 'polypeptide(L)' 'MKSYAIVNEDCLDLLRGLDDNSIDLVLTDPPYYIGYDGGKGWDSAWDTEQDYLDWCKLWTAECVRGLKP' A
#
# COMPACT_ATOMS: atom_id res chain seq x y z
N MET A 1 17.30 -3.19 20.89
CA MET A 1 17.39 -1.90 20.16
C MET A 1 16.34 -1.83 19.08
N LYS A 2 15.66 -0.71 18.97
CA LYS A 2 14.67 -0.48 17.92
C LYS A 2 15.32 0.24 16.75
N SER A 3 15.00 -0.20 15.54
CA SER A 3 15.43 0.49 14.33
C SER A 3 14.22 0.83 13.48
N TYR A 4 14.35 1.88 12.70
CA TYR A 4 13.30 2.29 11.77
C TYR A 4 13.93 2.87 10.51
N ALA A 5 13.13 2.90 9.45
CA ALA A 5 13.50 3.54 8.20
C ALA A 5 12.30 4.25 7.61
N ILE A 6 12.55 5.38 6.96
CA ILE A 6 11.56 6.10 6.17
C ILE A 6 12.01 5.99 4.71
N VAL A 7 11.13 5.46 3.86
CA VAL A 7 11.46 5.19 2.46
C VAL A 7 10.46 5.92 1.58
N ASN A 8 10.97 6.68 0.61
CA ASN A 8 10.15 7.39 -0.36
C ASN A 8 10.15 6.63 -1.68
N GLU A 9 9.25 5.66 -1.80
CA GLU A 9 9.05 4.91 -3.03
C GLU A 9 7.61 4.41 -3.13
N ASP A 10 7.23 3.88 -4.29
CA ASP A 10 5.92 3.26 -4.47
C ASP A 10 5.73 2.13 -3.47
N CYS A 11 4.56 2.07 -2.82
CA CYS A 11 4.32 1.11 -1.75
C CYS A 11 4.38 -0.35 -2.22
N LEU A 12 3.93 -0.65 -3.44
CA LEU A 12 4.00 -2.01 -3.97
C LEU A 12 5.45 -2.45 -4.17
N ASP A 13 6.30 -1.56 -4.68
CA ASP A 13 7.71 -1.86 -4.86
C ASP A 13 8.39 -2.13 -3.52
N LEU A 14 8.11 -1.31 -2.52
CA LEU A 14 8.62 -1.51 -1.18
C LEU A 14 8.15 -2.85 -0.59
N LEU A 15 6.84 -3.10 -0.65
CA LEU A 15 6.24 -4.30 -0.07
C LEU A 15 6.77 -5.57 -0.72
N ARG A 16 6.95 -5.59 -2.03
CA ARG A 16 7.49 -6.75 -2.76
C ARG A 16 8.91 -7.09 -2.35
N GLY A 17 9.67 -6.12 -1.87
CA GLY A 17 11.02 -6.33 -1.37
C GLY A 17 11.10 -6.85 0.05
N LEU A 18 10.00 -6.90 0.79
CA LEU A 18 9.99 -7.40 2.15
C LEU A 18 9.91 -8.94 2.17
N ASP A 19 10.59 -9.54 3.14
CA ASP A 19 10.51 -10.98 3.35
C ASP A 19 9.13 -11.40 3.85
N ASP A 20 8.74 -12.64 3.56
CA ASP A 20 7.52 -13.21 4.11
C ASP A 20 7.60 -13.21 5.64
N ASN A 21 6.48 -12.96 6.29
CA ASN A 21 6.37 -13.07 7.75
C ASN A 21 7.43 -12.26 8.51
N SER A 22 7.76 -11.06 8.01
CA SER A 22 8.81 -10.21 8.60
C SER A 22 8.27 -8.98 9.36
N ILE A 23 6.99 -8.69 9.22
CA ILE A 23 6.37 -7.45 9.73
C ILE A 23 5.39 -7.78 10.85
N ASP A 24 5.44 -7.02 11.93
CA ASP A 24 4.56 -7.20 13.08
C ASP A 24 3.20 -6.53 12.92
N LEU A 25 3.16 -5.38 12.24
CA LEU A 25 1.96 -4.57 12.11
C LEU A 25 2.01 -3.74 10.83
N VAL A 26 0.88 -3.68 10.13
CA VAL A 26 0.66 -2.72 9.04
C VAL A 26 -0.38 -1.71 9.51
N LEU A 27 -0.04 -0.43 9.44
CA LEU A 27 -0.95 0.67 9.70
C LEU A 27 -0.93 1.59 8.48
N THR A 28 -2.08 1.77 7.83
CA THR A 28 -2.12 2.51 6.57
C THR A 28 -3.43 3.29 6.42
N ASP A 29 -3.35 4.37 5.67
CA ASP A 29 -4.49 5.18 5.29
C ASP A 29 -4.41 5.39 3.77
N PRO A 30 -4.86 4.38 2.99
CA PRO A 30 -4.71 4.43 1.53
C PRO A 30 -5.69 5.39 0.88
N PRO A 31 -5.48 5.76 -0.39
CA PRO A 31 -6.47 6.49 -1.16
C PRO A 31 -7.79 5.73 -1.23
N TYR A 32 -8.91 6.45 -1.14
CA TYR A 32 -10.24 5.82 -1.09
C TYR A 32 -10.97 5.87 -2.42
N TYR A 33 -10.39 6.49 -3.44
CA TYR A 33 -10.99 6.67 -4.76
C TYR A 33 -12.32 7.44 -4.69
N ILE A 34 -12.33 8.51 -3.89
CA ILE A 34 -13.51 9.38 -3.73
C ILE A 34 -13.28 10.79 -4.27
N GLY A 35 -12.15 11.04 -4.93
CA GLY A 35 -11.80 12.33 -5.50
C GLY A 35 -11.30 13.36 -4.50
N TYR A 36 -11.01 12.97 -3.28
CA TYR A 36 -10.59 13.88 -2.21
C TYR A 36 -9.07 13.97 -2.13
N ASP A 37 -8.47 14.69 -3.06
CA ASP A 37 -7.01 14.76 -3.18
C ASP A 37 -6.47 16.18 -3.41
N GLY A 38 -7.30 17.21 -3.27
CA GLY A 38 -6.90 18.59 -3.52
C GLY A 38 -6.52 18.86 -4.96
N GLY A 39 -7.02 18.08 -5.91
CA GLY A 39 -6.72 18.22 -7.34
C GLY A 39 -5.37 17.66 -7.76
N LYS A 40 -4.69 16.91 -6.89
CA LYS A 40 -3.34 16.37 -7.17
C LYS A 40 -3.36 15.06 -7.92
N GLY A 41 -4.51 14.40 -8.03
CA GLY A 41 -4.69 13.19 -8.85
C GLY A 41 -4.32 11.87 -8.19
N TRP A 42 -3.78 11.87 -6.97
CA TRP A 42 -3.39 10.61 -6.32
C TRP A 42 -4.58 9.75 -5.90
N ASP A 43 -5.74 10.36 -5.62
CA ASP A 43 -6.97 9.63 -5.24
C ASP A 43 -7.83 9.28 -6.46
N SER A 44 -7.43 9.67 -7.65
CA SER A 44 -8.16 9.43 -8.89
C SER A 44 -7.23 8.90 -9.99
N ALA A 45 -6.20 8.16 -9.59
CA ALA A 45 -5.18 7.63 -10.50
C ALA A 45 -5.65 6.41 -11.31
N TRP A 46 -6.86 5.92 -11.06
CA TRP A 46 -7.43 4.74 -11.72
C TRP A 46 -8.53 5.15 -12.69
N ASP A 47 -8.60 4.48 -13.84
CA ASP A 47 -9.60 4.78 -14.86
C ASP A 47 -10.99 4.31 -14.47
N THR A 48 -11.08 3.20 -13.75
CA THR A 48 -12.34 2.60 -13.34
C THR A 48 -12.30 2.16 -11.88
N GLU A 49 -13.49 1.93 -11.31
CA GLU A 49 -13.61 1.37 -9.97
C GLU A 49 -12.94 -0.01 -9.89
N GLN A 50 -13.06 -0.82 -10.94
CA GLN A 50 -12.44 -2.14 -10.97
C GLN A 50 -10.92 -2.05 -10.92
N ASP A 51 -10.33 -1.08 -11.64
CA ASP A 51 -8.88 -0.86 -11.60
C ASP A 51 -8.42 -0.50 -10.17
N TYR A 52 -9.18 0.32 -9.48
CA TYR A 52 -8.91 0.67 -8.10
C TYR A 52 -8.97 -0.57 -7.19
N LEU A 53 -10.02 -1.38 -7.33
CA LEU A 53 -10.19 -2.59 -6.53
C LEU A 53 -9.08 -3.61 -6.80
N ASP A 54 -8.67 -3.75 -8.05
CA ASP A 54 -7.56 -4.64 -8.42
C ASP A 54 -6.24 -4.18 -7.76
N TRP A 55 -5.99 -2.89 -7.76
CA TRP A 55 -4.84 -2.33 -7.06
C TRP A 55 -4.90 -2.61 -5.55
N CYS A 56 -6.07 -2.44 -4.94
CA CYS A 56 -6.26 -2.74 -3.51
C CYS A 56 -5.95 -4.20 -3.20
N LYS A 57 -6.34 -5.12 -4.07
CA LYS A 57 -6.02 -6.55 -3.90
C LYS A 57 -4.52 -6.80 -3.94
N LEU A 58 -3.81 -6.11 -4.82
CA LEU A 58 -2.35 -6.27 -4.96
C LEU A 58 -1.62 -5.88 -3.67
N TRP A 59 -1.85 -4.66 -3.17
CA TRP A 59 -1.10 -4.21 -2.00
C TRP A 59 -1.56 -4.92 -0.72
N THR A 60 -2.84 -5.26 -0.60
CA THR A 60 -3.36 -6.00 0.55
C THR A 60 -2.73 -7.39 0.62
N ALA A 61 -2.64 -8.10 -0.51
CA ALA A 61 -2.02 -9.41 -0.56
C ALA A 61 -0.56 -9.35 -0.12
N GLU A 62 0.18 -8.34 -0.54
CA GLU A 62 1.57 -8.18 -0.13
C GLU A 62 1.71 -7.85 1.35
N CYS A 63 0.79 -7.07 1.92
CA CYS A 63 0.76 -6.81 3.36
C CYS A 63 0.54 -8.11 4.14
N VAL A 64 -0.41 -8.94 3.71
CA VAL A 64 -0.69 -10.22 4.38
C VAL A 64 0.51 -11.15 4.29
N ARG A 65 1.17 -11.21 3.13
CA ARG A 65 2.39 -12.03 2.95
C ARG A 65 3.51 -11.59 3.88
N GLY A 66 3.71 -10.28 4.04
CA GLY A 66 4.77 -9.73 4.88
C GLY A 66 4.50 -9.83 6.37
N LEU A 67 3.21 -9.91 6.78
CA LEU A 67 2.86 -9.97 8.20
C LEU A 67 3.16 -11.32 8.80
N LYS A 68 3.64 -11.30 10.04
CA LYS A 68 3.81 -12.51 10.86
C LYS A 68 2.45 -13.09 11.21
N PRO A 69 2.33 -14.43 11.26
CA PRO A 69 1.08 -15.08 11.69
C PRO A 69 0.72 -14.76 13.14
#